data_ee519b20b488318be3e166aac48e7bc9
#
_entry.id   ee519b20b488318be3e166aac48e7bc9
#
_cell.length_a   1.000
_cell.length_b   1.000
_cell.length_c   1.000
_cell.angle_alpha   90.00
_cell.angle_beta   90.00
_cell.angle_gamma   90.00
#
_symmetry.space_group_name_H-M   'P 1'
#
loop_
_entity.id
_entity.type
_entity.pdbx_description
1 polymer ?
#
loop_
_entity_poly.entity_id
_entity_poly.type
_entity_poly.pdbx_seq_one_letter_code
_entity_poly.pdbx_strand_id
1 'polypeptide(L)'
;MTFDTAPFLATCVSIDLEVDPKSARIFAIAAVRGEATLVHKGAALDPALDRLEALCDGAAHLVGHNILRHDLPHLVANRAQLAGLGAAAIDTLWLNPLAFPRNPYHHLVKHYQDGRLQVGHLNDPELDARLALQVLSDQIAAFTRLGQEAPDALLAY
;
A
#
# COMPACT_ATOMS: atom_id res chain seq x y z
N MET A 1 -1.25 -25.37 -7.72
CA MET A 1 -1.04 -25.12 -6.28
C MET A 1 -1.32 -23.63 -6.05
N THR A 2 -2.34 -23.27 -5.30
CA THR A 2 -2.61 -21.88 -4.95
C THR A 2 -1.68 -21.50 -3.80
N PHE A 3 -0.91 -20.44 -3.97
CA PHE A 3 -0.08 -19.88 -2.90
C PHE A 3 -1.00 -19.16 -1.91
N ASP A 4 -0.96 -19.57 -0.65
CA ASP A 4 -1.69 -18.85 0.41
C ASP A 4 -0.91 -17.58 0.76
N THR A 5 -1.47 -16.41 0.44
CA THR A 5 -0.86 -15.11 0.69
C THR A 5 -1.08 -14.61 2.12
N ALA A 6 -2.02 -15.19 2.87
CA ALA A 6 -2.41 -14.69 4.18
C ALA A 6 -1.25 -14.62 5.20
N PRO A 7 -0.36 -15.65 5.33
CA PRO A 7 0.76 -15.56 6.24
C PRO A 7 1.75 -14.44 5.90
N PHE A 8 1.98 -14.20 4.60
CA PHE A 8 2.85 -13.12 4.16
C PHE A 8 2.22 -11.75 4.43
N LEU A 9 0.94 -11.56 4.08
CA LEU A 9 0.23 -10.29 4.30
C LEU A 9 0.14 -9.94 5.79
N ALA A 10 0.08 -10.93 6.68
CA ALA A 10 0.10 -10.71 8.13
C ALA A 10 1.41 -10.08 8.63
N THR A 11 2.50 -10.19 7.87
CA THR A 11 3.79 -9.55 8.17
C THR A 11 3.90 -8.13 7.61
N CYS A 12 2.93 -7.69 6.84
CA CYS A 12 2.93 -6.40 6.16
C CYS A 12 2.15 -5.35 6.95
N VAL A 13 2.61 -4.10 6.88
CA VAL A 13 1.84 -2.91 7.26
C VAL A 13 1.54 -2.12 5.99
N SER A 14 0.28 -1.96 5.67
CA SER A 14 -0.14 -1.09 4.58
C SER A 14 -0.38 0.32 5.09
N ILE A 15 0.09 1.32 4.36
CA ILE A 15 0.02 2.73 4.72
C ILE A 15 -0.56 3.51 3.55
N ASP A 16 -1.42 4.48 3.86
CA ASP A 16 -1.90 5.49 2.94
C ASP A 16 -1.98 6.86 3.63
N LEU A 17 -1.52 7.89 2.96
CA LEU A 17 -1.50 9.27 3.44
C LEU A 17 -2.36 10.18 2.58
N GLU A 18 -3.01 11.14 3.24
CA GLU A 18 -3.57 12.30 2.57
C GLU A 18 -2.71 13.53 2.88
N VAL A 19 -2.24 14.17 1.84
CA VAL A 19 -1.31 15.30 1.92
C VAL A 19 -1.91 16.50 1.19
N ASP A 20 -1.87 17.66 1.83
CA ASP A 20 -2.25 18.92 1.19
C ASP A 20 -1.25 19.26 0.07
N PRO A 21 -1.68 19.35 -1.20
CA PRO A 21 -0.77 19.54 -2.33
C PRO A 21 -0.09 20.92 -2.34
N LYS A 22 -0.63 21.90 -1.60
CA LYS A 22 -0.07 23.26 -1.54
C LYS A 22 0.97 23.40 -0.43
N SER A 23 0.69 22.81 0.73
CA SER A 23 1.54 22.95 1.92
C SER A 23 2.43 21.75 2.18
N ALA A 24 2.24 20.64 1.48
CA ALA A 24 2.89 19.34 1.71
C ALA A 24 2.66 18.79 3.13
N ARG A 25 1.62 19.27 3.83
CA ARG A 25 1.29 18.80 5.19
C ARG A 25 0.42 17.56 5.12
N ILE A 26 0.81 16.54 5.88
CA ILE A 26 -0.02 15.37 6.11
C ILE A 26 -1.22 15.80 6.97
N PHE A 27 -2.43 15.51 6.52
CA PHE A 27 -3.65 15.76 7.27
C PHE A 27 -4.46 14.50 7.58
N ALA A 28 -4.11 13.36 6.95
CA ALA A 28 -4.65 12.07 7.33
C ALA A 28 -3.60 10.96 7.14
N ILE A 29 -3.65 9.98 8.02
CA ILE A 29 -2.84 8.76 7.97
C ILE A 29 -3.77 7.59 8.21
N ALA A 30 -3.70 6.58 7.37
CA ALA A 30 -4.21 5.26 7.69
C ALA A 30 -3.10 4.22 7.58
N ALA A 31 -3.14 3.24 8.48
CA ALA A 31 -2.28 2.07 8.39
C ALA A 31 -3.03 0.83 8.88
N VAL A 32 -2.76 -0.29 8.24
CA VAL A 32 -3.43 -1.56 8.52
C VAL A 32 -2.40 -2.67 8.62
N ARG A 33 -2.50 -3.50 9.70
CA ARG A 33 -1.72 -4.71 9.88
C ARG A 33 -2.62 -5.80 10.48
N GLY A 34 -3.01 -6.77 9.66
CA GLY A 34 -4.02 -7.75 10.06
C GLY A 34 -5.32 -7.05 10.48
N GLU A 35 -5.77 -7.29 11.71
CA GLU A 35 -6.95 -6.64 12.28
C GLU A 35 -6.65 -5.27 12.92
N ALA A 36 -5.37 -4.96 13.16
CA ALA A 36 -4.98 -3.69 13.75
C ALA A 36 -5.06 -2.56 12.71
N THR A 37 -5.67 -1.46 13.11
CA THR A 37 -5.87 -0.29 12.25
C THR A 37 -5.50 0.99 12.99
N LEU A 38 -4.74 1.85 12.30
CA LEU A 38 -4.53 3.24 12.66
C LEU A 38 -5.30 4.11 11.67
N VAL A 39 -6.14 4.98 12.18
CA VAL A 39 -6.72 6.09 11.40
C VAL A 39 -6.51 7.38 12.17
N HIS A 40 -5.97 8.37 11.50
CA HIS A 40 -5.77 9.72 12.03
C HIS A 40 -6.23 10.75 10.99
N LYS A 41 -6.94 11.78 11.45
CA LYS A 41 -7.29 12.97 10.66
C LYS A 41 -7.04 14.21 11.51
N GLY A 42 -6.40 15.20 10.93
CA GLY A 42 -6.17 16.50 11.60
C GLY A 42 -4.70 16.86 11.76
N ALA A 43 -4.44 17.92 12.53
CA ALA A 43 -3.13 18.57 12.62
C ALA A 43 -2.15 17.95 13.64
N ALA A 44 -2.65 17.22 14.64
CA ALA A 44 -1.83 16.64 15.70
C ALA A 44 -1.11 15.37 15.21
N LEU A 45 -0.06 15.54 14.42
CA LEU A 45 0.60 14.47 13.69
C LEU A 45 1.48 13.57 14.58
N ASP A 46 2.19 14.13 15.57
CA ASP A 46 3.17 13.36 16.35
C ASP A 46 2.58 12.13 17.06
N PRO A 47 1.42 12.19 17.75
CA PRO A 47 0.82 11.00 18.33
C PRO A 47 0.41 9.95 17.30
N ALA A 48 0.06 10.37 16.08
CA ALA A 48 -0.27 9.46 14.99
C ALA A 48 0.98 8.75 14.46
N LEU A 49 2.10 9.47 14.35
CA LEU A 49 3.39 8.90 13.96
C LEU A 49 3.92 7.92 15.00
N ASP A 50 3.76 8.21 16.31
CA ASP A 50 4.12 7.27 17.38
C ASP A 50 3.33 5.95 17.28
N ARG A 51 2.04 6.06 17.01
CA ARG A 51 1.18 4.88 16.78
C ARG A 51 1.55 4.13 15.51
N LEU A 52 1.95 4.84 14.45
CA LEU A 52 2.43 4.24 13.21
C LEU A 52 3.72 3.47 13.45
N GLU A 53 4.68 4.04 14.16
CA GLU A 53 5.92 3.36 14.54
C GLU A 53 5.64 2.08 15.32
N ALA A 54 4.74 2.15 16.31
CA ALA A 54 4.33 0.99 17.09
C ALA A 54 3.65 -0.11 16.23
N LEU A 55 2.84 0.29 15.22
CA LEU A 55 2.21 -0.65 14.30
C LEU A 55 3.22 -1.31 13.36
N CYS A 56 4.28 -0.57 13.00
CA CYS A 56 5.36 -1.05 12.14
C CYS A 56 6.39 -1.91 12.89
N ASP A 57 6.39 -1.91 14.21
CA ASP A 57 7.33 -2.70 14.99
C ASP A 57 7.18 -4.20 14.69
N GLY A 58 8.30 -4.85 14.35
CA GLY A 58 8.32 -6.26 13.94
C GLY A 58 7.60 -6.57 12.62
N ALA A 59 7.21 -5.57 11.83
CA ALA A 59 6.72 -5.79 10.47
C ALA A 59 7.89 -6.13 9.53
N ALA A 60 7.67 -7.07 8.60
CA ALA A 60 8.66 -7.41 7.59
C ALA A 60 8.67 -6.41 6.43
N HIS A 61 7.50 -5.90 6.05
CA HIS A 61 7.33 -5.02 4.90
C HIS A 61 6.34 -3.90 5.16
N LEU A 62 6.63 -2.75 4.54
CA LEU A 62 5.61 -1.71 4.30
C LEU A 62 4.99 -1.92 2.93
N VAL A 63 3.70 -1.67 2.82
CA VAL A 63 2.95 -1.76 1.56
C VAL A 63 2.22 -0.45 1.33
N GLY A 64 2.15 -0.01 0.10
CA GLY A 64 1.32 1.11 -0.31
C GLY A 64 1.24 1.23 -1.81
N HIS A 65 0.29 2.02 -2.27
CA HIS A 65 0.11 2.29 -3.69
C HIS A 65 0.73 3.65 -4.04
N ASN A 66 1.90 3.65 -4.65
CA ASN A 66 2.79 4.79 -4.84
C ASN A 66 3.56 5.19 -3.56
N ILE A 67 3.76 4.26 -2.64
CA ILE A 67 4.38 4.51 -1.34
C ILE A 67 5.81 5.08 -1.47
N LEU A 68 6.58 4.63 -2.46
CA LEU A 68 7.97 5.05 -2.66
C LEU A 68 8.10 6.52 -3.08
N ARG A 69 7.13 7.04 -3.82
CA ARG A 69 7.17 8.42 -4.32
C ARG A 69 6.26 9.38 -3.58
N HIS A 70 5.31 8.87 -2.79
CA HIS A 70 4.35 9.69 -2.08
C HIS A 70 4.47 9.53 -0.56
N ASP A 71 4.07 8.40 -0.01
CA ASP A 71 3.90 8.25 1.43
C ASP A 71 5.22 8.31 2.20
N LEU A 72 6.21 7.51 1.80
CA LEU A 72 7.51 7.46 2.47
C LEU A 72 8.24 8.80 2.50
N PRO A 73 8.36 9.56 1.40
CA PRO A 73 9.00 10.87 1.43
C PRO A 73 8.35 11.84 2.41
N HIS A 74 7.00 11.85 2.49
CA HIS A 74 6.29 12.70 3.44
C HIS A 74 6.45 12.23 4.89
N LEU A 75 6.43 10.92 5.15
CA LEU A 75 6.69 10.37 6.48
C LEU A 75 8.09 10.71 6.96
N VAL A 76 9.11 10.49 6.13
CA VAL A 76 10.52 10.75 6.46
C VAL A 76 10.77 12.25 6.67
N ALA A 77 10.12 13.13 5.91
CA ALA A 77 10.21 14.58 6.09
C ALA A 77 9.66 15.05 7.46
N ASN A 78 8.68 14.33 8.00
CA ASN A 78 8.09 14.63 9.31
C ASN A 78 8.79 13.89 10.45
N ARG A 79 9.36 12.70 10.19
CA ARG A 79 10.08 11.89 11.17
C ARG A 79 11.18 11.07 10.49
N ALA A 80 12.41 11.56 10.55
CA ALA A 80 13.57 10.98 9.87
C ALA A 80 13.86 9.52 10.25
N GLN A 81 13.51 9.11 11.46
CA GLN A 81 13.68 7.74 11.95
C GLN A 81 12.90 6.71 11.11
N LEU A 82 11.82 7.15 10.45
CA LEU A 82 11.04 6.29 9.55
C LEU A 82 11.76 5.95 8.24
N ALA A 83 12.90 6.58 7.94
CA ALA A 83 13.68 6.29 6.73
C ALA A 83 14.11 4.81 6.63
N GLY A 84 14.36 4.15 7.78
CA GLY A 84 14.71 2.73 7.81
C GLY A 84 13.63 1.78 7.30
N LEU A 85 12.39 2.22 7.32
CA LEU A 85 11.25 1.43 6.82
C LEU A 85 11.24 1.30 5.29
N GLY A 86 11.88 2.24 4.57
CA GLY A 86 11.89 2.27 3.11
C GLY A 86 12.62 1.08 2.47
N ALA A 87 13.57 0.46 3.19
CA ALA A 87 14.34 -0.68 2.66
C ALA A 87 13.49 -1.95 2.40
N ALA A 88 12.34 -2.06 3.06
CA ALA A 88 11.42 -3.19 2.93
C ALA A 88 10.05 -2.76 2.35
N ALA A 89 9.99 -1.64 1.64
CA ALA A 89 8.75 -1.15 1.06
C ALA A 89 8.39 -1.87 -0.24
N ILE A 90 7.11 -2.22 -0.36
CA ILE A 90 6.49 -2.82 -1.54
C ILE A 90 5.51 -1.80 -2.12
N ASP A 91 5.79 -1.37 -3.34
CA ASP A 91 4.94 -0.39 -4.05
C ASP A 91 4.05 -1.10 -5.07
N THR A 92 2.77 -1.21 -4.74
CA THR A 92 1.81 -1.92 -5.59
C THR A 92 1.53 -1.20 -6.91
N LEU A 93 1.74 0.13 -7.01
CA LEU A 93 1.64 0.85 -8.27
C LEU A 93 2.73 0.41 -9.27
N TRP A 94 3.95 0.22 -8.78
CA TRP A 94 5.08 -0.20 -9.62
C TRP A 94 5.02 -1.68 -10.02
N LEU A 95 4.46 -2.52 -9.15
CA LEU A 95 4.26 -3.94 -9.47
C LEU A 95 3.08 -4.17 -10.42
N ASN A 96 2.12 -3.24 -10.46
CA ASN A 96 0.87 -3.46 -11.19
C ASN A 96 1.05 -3.68 -12.70
N PRO A 97 1.86 -2.87 -13.44
CA PRO A 97 2.09 -3.13 -14.87
C PRO A 97 2.81 -4.45 -15.15
N LEU A 98 3.60 -4.95 -14.19
CA LEU A 98 4.28 -6.23 -14.32
C LEU A 98 3.32 -7.40 -14.08
N ALA A 99 2.46 -7.30 -13.07
CA ALA A 99 1.47 -8.32 -12.75
C ALA A 99 0.31 -8.36 -13.76
N PHE A 100 -0.10 -7.17 -14.25
CA PHE A 100 -1.27 -6.97 -15.10
C PHE A 100 -0.96 -6.10 -16.34
N PRO A 101 -0.09 -6.54 -17.24
CA PRO A 101 0.40 -5.70 -18.36
C PRO A 101 -0.68 -5.30 -19.37
N ARG A 102 -1.84 -5.96 -19.34
CA ARG A 102 -2.98 -5.65 -20.22
C ARG A 102 -3.95 -4.63 -19.63
N ASN A 103 -3.77 -4.26 -18.35
CA ASN A 103 -4.61 -3.24 -17.73
C ASN A 103 -4.22 -1.86 -18.24
N PRO A 104 -5.18 -1.05 -18.72
CA PRO A 104 -4.90 0.31 -19.17
C PRO A 104 -4.64 1.29 -18.04
N TYR A 105 -5.03 0.94 -16.80
CA TYR A 105 -4.89 1.78 -15.62
C TYR A 105 -4.26 1.00 -14.47
N HIS A 106 -3.35 1.63 -13.75
CA HIS A 106 -2.63 1.04 -12.63
C HIS A 106 -2.88 1.74 -11.29
N HIS A 107 -3.66 2.84 -11.28
CA HIS A 107 -4.10 3.49 -10.04
C HIS A 107 -5.11 2.63 -9.28
N LEU A 108 -5.19 2.83 -7.96
CA LEU A 108 -6.24 2.20 -7.15
C LEU A 108 -7.61 2.60 -7.67
N VAL A 109 -8.36 1.62 -8.16
CA VAL A 109 -9.74 1.85 -8.61
C VAL A 109 -10.65 1.66 -7.42
N LYS A 110 -11.04 2.78 -6.82
CA LYS A 110 -12.05 2.79 -5.76
C LYS A 110 -13.40 2.40 -6.38
N HIS A 111 -13.89 1.22 -6.04
CA HIS A 111 -15.24 0.72 -6.37
C HIS A 111 -15.59 0.65 -7.85
N TYR A 112 -15.04 -0.32 -8.55
CA TYR A 112 -15.61 -0.82 -9.79
C TYR A 112 -16.53 -2.00 -9.47
N GLN A 113 -17.74 -1.73 -9.02
CA GLN A 113 -18.81 -2.74 -9.02
C GLN A 113 -19.77 -2.41 -10.16
N ASP A 114 -20.00 -3.38 -11.04
CA ASP A 114 -20.99 -3.36 -12.13
C ASP A 114 -20.81 -2.23 -13.16
N GLY A 115 -19.57 -1.81 -13.46
CA GLY A 115 -19.32 -0.82 -14.50
C GLY A 115 -19.73 0.62 -14.11
N ARG A 116 -20.04 0.90 -12.85
CA ARG A 116 -20.37 2.24 -12.34
C ARG A 116 -19.33 2.71 -11.34
N LEU A 117 -18.75 3.89 -11.61
CA LEU A 117 -17.99 4.63 -10.62
C LEU A 117 -18.92 5.00 -9.45
N GLN A 118 -18.75 4.39 -8.30
CA GLN A 118 -19.44 4.88 -7.10
C GLN A 118 -18.74 6.14 -6.61
N VAL A 119 -19.40 7.27 -6.83
CA VAL A 119 -19.01 8.59 -6.35
C VAL A 119 -19.44 8.71 -4.88
N GLY A 120 -18.60 8.23 -3.93
CA GLY A 120 -19.02 8.30 -2.53
C GLY A 120 -17.91 8.21 -1.49
N HIS A 121 -16.75 7.70 -1.83
CA HIS A 121 -15.61 7.54 -0.91
C HIS A 121 -14.30 8.05 -1.50
N LEU A 122 -14.34 9.22 -2.14
CA LEU A 122 -13.15 9.96 -2.53
C LEU A 122 -12.42 10.36 -1.24
N ASN A 123 -11.21 9.83 -1.04
CA ASN A 123 -10.31 10.11 0.09
C ASN A 123 -10.68 9.40 1.40
N ASP A 124 -10.80 8.08 1.38
CA ASP A 124 -10.79 7.23 2.56
C ASP A 124 -9.44 6.49 2.64
N PRO A 125 -8.46 7.00 3.41
CA PRO A 125 -7.13 6.41 3.46
C PRO A 125 -7.13 5.01 4.10
N GLU A 126 -8.08 4.68 4.97
CA GLU A 126 -8.20 3.31 5.50
C GLU A 126 -8.59 2.32 4.40
N LEU A 127 -9.57 2.70 3.59
CA LEU A 127 -9.99 1.89 2.45
C LEU A 127 -8.83 1.71 1.46
N ASP A 128 -8.07 2.77 1.19
CA ASP A 128 -6.94 2.71 0.26
C ASP A 128 -5.81 1.82 0.78
N ALA A 129 -5.50 1.88 2.08
CA ALA A 129 -4.55 0.98 2.71
C ALA A 129 -5.00 -0.50 2.61
N ARG A 130 -6.28 -0.79 2.82
CA ARG A 130 -6.83 -2.16 2.67
C ARG A 130 -6.80 -2.63 1.21
N LEU A 131 -7.15 -1.75 0.27
CA LEU A 131 -7.10 -2.04 -1.16
C LEU A 131 -5.67 -2.32 -1.64
N ALA A 132 -4.67 -1.62 -1.12
CA ALA A 132 -3.27 -1.88 -1.45
C ALA A 132 -2.84 -3.31 -1.05
N LEU A 133 -3.28 -3.82 0.10
CA LEU A 133 -3.05 -5.22 0.49
C LEU A 133 -3.79 -6.21 -0.42
N GLN A 134 -5.02 -5.90 -0.83
CA GLN A 134 -5.76 -6.74 -1.77
C GLN A 134 -5.06 -6.78 -3.13
N VAL A 135 -4.64 -5.62 -3.65
CA VAL A 135 -3.89 -5.53 -4.91
C VAL A 135 -2.59 -6.33 -4.81
N LEU A 136 -1.86 -6.23 -3.70
CA LEU A 136 -0.64 -7.04 -3.48
C LEU A 136 -0.94 -8.55 -3.52
N SER A 137 -2.03 -8.99 -2.89
CA SER A 137 -2.46 -10.40 -2.93
C SER A 137 -2.72 -10.85 -4.37
N ASP A 138 -3.42 -10.03 -5.15
CA ASP A 138 -3.74 -10.33 -6.56
C ASP A 138 -2.48 -10.35 -7.43
N GLN A 139 -1.52 -9.45 -7.16
CA GLN A 139 -0.21 -9.41 -7.84
C GLN A 139 0.61 -10.67 -7.54
N ILE A 140 0.68 -11.10 -6.28
CA ILE A 140 1.36 -12.35 -5.90
C ILE A 140 0.73 -13.55 -6.61
N ALA A 141 -0.59 -13.61 -6.66
CA ALA A 141 -1.30 -14.67 -7.39
C ALA A 141 -0.98 -14.66 -8.89
N ALA A 142 -0.89 -13.46 -9.49
CA ALA A 142 -0.52 -13.31 -10.91
C ALA A 142 0.92 -13.76 -11.17
N PHE A 143 1.89 -13.36 -10.35
CA PHE A 143 3.29 -13.79 -10.47
C PHE A 143 3.46 -15.29 -10.21
N THR A 144 2.75 -15.86 -9.25
CA THR A 144 2.77 -17.30 -8.97
C THR A 144 2.29 -18.08 -10.19
N ARG A 145 1.20 -17.63 -10.84
CA ARG A 145 0.69 -18.24 -12.06
C ARG A 145 1.69 -18.11 -13.22
N LEU A 146 2.28 -16.92 -13.41
CA LEU A 146 3.30 -16.68 -14.42
C LEU A 146 4.52 -17.60 -14.20
N GLY A 147 4.98 -17.77 -12.97
CA GLY A 147 6.08 -18.66 -12.62
C GLY A 147 5.78 -20.14 -12.89
N GLN A 148 4.52 -20.55 -12.87
CA GLN A 148 4.10 -21.90 -13.20
C GLN A 148 3.95 -22.12 -14.72
N GLU A 149 3.37 -21.14 -15.42
CA GLU A 149 3.03 -21.23 -16.84
C GLU A 149 4.22 -20.85 -17.76
N ALA A 150 5.04 -19.91 -17.34
CA ALA A 150 6.15 -19.38 -18.12
C ALA A 150 7.34 -18.94 -17.20
N PRO A 151 8.05 -19.88 -16.59
CA PRO A 151 9.11 -19.57 -15.63
C PRO A 151 10.23 -18.70 -16.22
N ASP A 152 10.58 -18.93 -17.50
CA ASP A 152 11.63 -18.15 -18.18
C ASP A 152 11.21 -16.70 -18.40
N ALA A 153 9.91 -16.44 -18.60
CA ALA A 153 9.38 -15.08 -18.70
C ALA A 153 9.47 -14.34 -17.36
N LEU A 154 9.25 -15.03 -16.23
CA LEU A 154 9.38 -14.44 -14.90
C LEU A 154 10.83 -14.03 -14.60
N LEU A 155 11.82 -14.80 -15.09
CA LEU A 155 13.24 -14.47 -14.91
C LEU A 155 13.70 -13.27 -15.75
N ALA A 156 12.91 -12.86 -16.74
CA ALA A 156 13.20 -11.71 -17.61
C ALA A 156 12.76 -10.36 -17.00
N TYR A 157 12.06 -10.36 -15.88
CA TYR A 157 11.66 -9.17 -15.13
C TYR A 157 12.63 -8.88 -13.99
#